data_37aa5686bdafc966cb9aae1a96f7b196
#
_entry.id   37aa5686bdafc966cb9aae1a96f7b196
#
_cell.length_a   1.000
_cell.length_b   1.000
_cell.length_c   1.000
_cell.angle_alpha   90.00
_cell.angle_beta   90.00
_cell.angle_gamma   90.00
#
_symmetry.space_group_name_H-M   'P 1'
#
loop_
_entity.id
_entity.type
_entity.pdbx_description
1 polymer ?
#
loop_
_entity_poly.entity_id
_entity_poly.type
_entity_poly.pdbx_seq_one_letter_code
_entity_poly.pdbx_strand_id
1 'polypeptide(L)'
;MQKMANKEINKDYVAKDCGEIHTRSSKRSGSANADDYSEISPPKDSTLTALKQYIIDNYKVIGLEMKEPEDALIFAPYSSFQKIPNWTVGRYIGEMVIKLPKEKIKNARKDQTVRLSIHPRLGTKFLIHMIEEIYNFRILESTKKQDKGNTWNNIYQLILRQLWVAKFAKADKYGLPRKTVKRTHQGMQIHGHLNVRKSLVPFFTKKNVVSEYREKEVDDVIGRIVYKAYDILADKKTGLTGLPPQVQESINDLYTRYHKQQIKVTDHEYLNIQYKSIYQSWKPLVDFSWQIIKYKGFNPEKNIEGYGYAIFYDMAEIWEAYIGKVLEKDFFHCTQQNSNIKLFKDEREKEFQRIIPDYISNDWTNEKAKAIGDAKYMDLVSKTNLLGEQTYSVYYKTIMYMYRFNAKKGFIFYPKEASDTGDTIKTFKIGGENKGALYMIGLNIPQNNEDTTDYANFQNKIKMEEELFRSQVKQCLLNVRDM
;
A
#
# COMPACT_ATOMS: atom_id res chain seq x y z
N MET A 1 -26.46 -2.92 -6.74
CA MET A 1 -25.85 -3.42 -5.49
C MET A 1 -25.44 -2.32 -4.50
N GLN A 2 -24.82 -1.19 -4.93
CA GLN A 2 -24.42 -0.11 -4.00
C GLN A 2 -25.57 0.60 -3.27
N LYS A 3 -26.76 0.73 -3.88
CA LYS A 3 -27.95 1.34 -3.23
C LYS A 3 -28.51 0.52 -2.06
N MET A 4 -28.28 -0.80 -2.02
CA MET A 4 -28.73 -1.67 -0.94
C MET A 4 -27.74 -1.66 0.24
N ALA A 5 -26.42 -1.65 -0.02
CA ALA A 5 -25.39 -1.60 1.05
C ALA A 5 -25.47 -0.32 1.91
N ASN A 6 -25.93 0.81 1.33
CA ASN A 6 -26.06 2.06 2.08
C ASN A 6 -27.26 2.11 3.04
N LYS A 7 -28.21 1.17 2.95
CA LYS A 7 -29.43 1.18 3.80
C LYS A 7 -29.21 0.62 5.20
N GLU A 8 -28.12 -0.12 5.42
CA GLU A 8 -27.82 -0.81 6.68
C GLU A 8 -26.67 -0.21 7.49
N ILE A 9 -25.98 0.81 6.99
CA ILE A 9 -24.89 1.44 7.73
C ILE A 9 -25.47 2.22 8.91
N ASN A 10 -25.11 1.79 10.12
CA ASN A 10 -25.57 2.42 11.35
C ASN A 10 -24.67 3.58 11.77
N LYS A 11 -23.36 3.51 11.44
CA LYS A 11 -22.36 4.54 11.73
C LYS A 11 -21.48 4.74 10.50
N ASP A 12 -21.39 5.96 10.04
CA ASP A 12 -20.55 6.35 8.89
C ASP A 12 -19.54 7.40 9.35
N TYR A 13 -18.27 7.00 9.41
CA TYR A 13 -17.16 7.83 9.83
C TYR A 13 -16.31 8.21 8.62
N VAL A 14 -15.86 9.45 8.62
CA VAL A 14 -15.04 10.02 7.56
C VAL A 14 -13.87 10.77 8.19
N ALA A 15 -12.71 10.68 7.56
CA ALA A 15 -11.52 11.43 7.91
C ALA A 15 -10.69 11.76 6.67
N LYS A 16 -9.78 12.72 6.78
CA LYS A 16 -8.60 12.81 5.91
C LYS A 16 -7.44 12.10 6.60
N ASP A 17 -6.52 11.52 5.84
CA ASP A 17 -5.35 10.84 6.42
C ASP A 17 -4.55 11.81 7.30
N CYS A 18 -4.03 11.32 8.42
CA CYS A 18 -3.42 12.09 9.49
C CYS A 18 -4.35 13.14 10.13
N GLY A 19 -5.65 13.04 9.94
CA GLY A 19 -6.65 14.00 10.43
C GLY A 19 -7.67 13.42 11.41
N GLU A 20 -8.58 14.28 11.86
CA GLU A 20 -9.63 13.90 12.82
C GLU A 20 -10.75 13.10 12.17
N ILE A 21 -11.40 12.25 12.97
CA ILE A 21 -12.53 11.43 12.55
C ILE A 21 -13.83 12.21 12.81
N HIS A 22 -14.67 12.27 11.78
CA HIS A 22 -15.98 12.91 11.84
C HIS A 22 -17.09 11.91 11.52
N THR A 23 -18.32 12.16 12.00
CA THR A 23 -19.50 11.40 11.59
C THR A 23 -20.14 12.07 10.37
N ARG A 24 -20.44 11.29 9.34
CA ARG A 24 -21.23 11.76 8.21
C ARG A 24 -22.69 11.92 8.64
N SER A 25 -23.23 13.14 8.60
CA SER A 25 -24.62 13.37 8.94
C SER A 25 -25.56 12.84 7.86
N SER A 26 -26.61 12.10 8.28
CA SER A 26 -27.62 11.55 7.36
C SER A 26 -28.69 12.56 6.97
N LYS A 27 -28.39 13.85 6.88
CA LYS A 27 -29.36 14.83 6.41
C LYS A 27 -29.72 14.57 4.95
N ARG A 28 -30.97 14.21 4.74
CA ARG A 28 -31.67 14.12 3.45
C ARG A 28 -31.81 15.55 2.86
N SER A 29 -30.80 16.08 2.22
CA SER A 29 -30.94 17.23 1.36
C SER A 29 -30.02 17.12 0.17
N GLY A 30 -30.52 17.42 -1.00
CA GLY A 30 -29.97 17.09 -2.31
C GLY A 30 -28.78 17.93 -2.79
N SER A 31 -27.83 18.26 -1.93
CA SER A 31 -26.50 18.75 -2.33
C SER A 31 -25.49 18.19 -1.34
N ALA A 32 -24.79 17.15 -1.73
CA ALA A 32 -23.67 16.61 -0.96
C ALA A 32 -22.44 17.50 -1.22
N ASN A 33 -22.34 18.62 -0.50
CA ASN A 33 -21.05 19.27 -0.33
C ASN A 33 -20.23 18.43 0.66
N ALA A 34 -18.96 18.23 0.37
CA ALA A 34 -18.01 17.38 1.13
C ALA A 34 -17.78 17.87 2.57
N ASP A 35 -18.33 19.02 2.95
CA ASP A 35 -18.03 19.74 4.19
C ASP A 35 -19.09 19.56 5.31
N ASP A 36 -20.09 18.69 5.14
CA ASP A 36 -21.19 18.52 6.11
C ASP A 36 -20.91 17.40 7.14
N TYR A 37 -19.77 17.48 7.82
CA TYR A 37 -19.36 16.52 8.86
C TYR A 37 -19.55 17.12 10.27
N SER A 38 -20.06 16.33 11.21
CA SER A 38 -20.10 16.69 12.63
C SER A 38 -18.91 16.11 13.39
N GLU A 39 -18.27 16.92 14.21
CA GLU A 39 -17.20 16.48 15.10
C GLU A 39 -17.67 15.42 16.09
N ILE A 40 -16.85 14.39 16.30
CA ILE A 40 -17.11 13.37 17.30
C ILE A 40 -16.45 13.78 18.59
N SER A 41 -17.27 14.10 19.60
CA SER A 41 -16.73 14.39 20.92
C SER A 41 -15.96 13.19 21.49
N PRO A 42 -14.66 13.34 21.81
CA PRO A 42 -13.90 12.27 22.49
C PRO A 42 -14.57 12.02 23.87
N PRO A 43 -14.24 11.11 24.50
CA PRO A 43 -14.29 9.72 24.88
C PRO A 43 -15.68 9.06 24.87
N LYS A 44 -16.69 9.64 24.24
CA LYS A 44 -18.09 9.10 24.28
C LYS A 44 -18.41 8.09 23.18
N ASP A 45 -17.57 7.93 22.16
CA ASP A 45 -17.87 7.01 21.07
C ASP A 45 -17.33 5.60 21.35
N SER A 46 -18.16 4.80 22.00
CA SER A 46 -17.86 3.38 22.26
C SER A 46 -17.74 2.55 20.99
N THR A 47 -18.29 3.01 19.88
CA THR A 47 -18.16 2.36 18.56
C THR A 47 -16.76 2.51 18.00
N LEU A 48 -16.15 3.70 18.09
CA LEU A 48 -14.75 3.90 17.68
C LEU A 48 -13.77 3.12 18.55
N THR A 49 -14.05 3.01 19.86
CA THR A 49 -13.26 2.15 20.76
C THR A 49 -13.31 0.69 20.33
N ALA A 50 -14.51 0.18 20.02
CA ALA A 50 -14.71 -1.19 19.55
C ALA A 50 -14.09 -1.40 18.16
N LEU A 51 -14.18 -0.40 17.27
CA LEU A 51 -13.55 -0.41 15.94
C LEU A 51 -12.02 -0.48 16.05
N LYS A 52 -11.42 0.34 16.90
CA LYS A 52 -9.97 0.31 17.16
C LYS A 52 -9.52 -1.07 17.66
N GLN A 53 -10.23 -1.65 18.62
CA GLN A 53 -9.89 -2.98 19.13
C GLN A 53 -10.03 -4.05 18.05
N TYR A 54 -11.08 -3.97 17.21
CA TYR A 54 -11.23 -4.87 16.07
C TYR A 54 -10.05 -4.77 15.09
N ILE A 55 -9.59 -3.57 14.78
CA ILE A 55 -8.44 -3.35 13.91
C ILE A 55 -7.18 -3.97 14.51
N ILE A 56 -6.93 -3.77 15.81
CA ILE A 56 -5.78 -4.34 16.52
C ILE A 56 -5.83 -5.88 16.48
N ASP A 57 -6.99 -6.48 16.69
CA ASP A 57 -7.15 -7.94 16.71
C ASP A 57 -6.99 -8.55 15.30
N ASN A 58 -7.27 -7.78 14.24
CA ASN A 58 -7.39 -8.27 12.86
C ASN A 58 -6.45 -7.57 11.85
N TYR A 59 -5.44 -6.82 12.29
CA TYR A 59 -4.62 -5.98 11.41
C TYR A 59 -4.00 -6.76 10.24
N LYS A 60 -3.55 -8.01 10.45
CA LYS A 60 -3.02 -8.86 9.39
C LYS A 60 -4.05 -9.25 8.33
N VAL A 61 -5.29 -9.50 8.77
CA VAL A 61 -6.40 -9.86 7.88
C VAL A 61 -6.85 -8.64 7.08
N ILE A 62 -6.76 -7.45 7.70
CA ILE A 62 -7.05 -6.15 7.08
C ILE A 62 -5.92 -5.73 6.11
N GLY A 63 -4.76 -6.38 6.19
CA GLY A 63 -3.61 -6.09 5.33
C GLY A 63 -2.82 -4.86 5.75
N LEU A 64 -2.90 -4.50 7.03
CA LEU A 64 -2.08 -3.44 7.63
C LEU A 64 -0.80 -4.03 8.20
N GLU A 65 0.32 -3.36 8.02
CA GLU A 65 1.55 -3.64 8.72
C GLU A 65 1.68 -2.68 9.90
N MET A 66 1.34 -3.18 11.10
CA MET A 66 1.50 -2.41 12.35
C MET A 66 2.82 -2.81 13.01
N LYS A 67 3.92 -2.25 12.53
CA LYS A 67 5.26 -2.48 13.10
C LYS A 67 5.54 -1.61 14.30
N GLU A 68 4.98 -0.40 14.31
CA GLU A 68 5.16 0.62 15.33
C GLU A 68 3.80 1.26 15.69
N PRO A 69 3.67 1.90 16.86
CA PRO A 69 2.43 2.59 17.24
C PRO A 69 1.98 3.66 16.24
N GLU A 70 2.94 4.24 15.50
CA GLU A 70 2.73 5.25 14.47
C GLU A 70 2.03 4.67 13.23
N ASP A 71 2.08 3.35 13.05
CA ASP A 71 1.40 2.64 11.97
C ASP A 71 -0.09 2.38 12.27
N ALA A 72 -0.61 2.86 13.39
CA ALA A 72 -2.00 2.66 13.75
C ALA A 72 -2.96 3.32 12.76
N LEU A 73 -4.00 2.60 12.37
CA LEU A 73 -5.05 3.15 11.51
C LEU A 73 -5.90 4.18 12.26
N ILE A 74 -6.19 3.95 13.56
CA ILE A 74 -6.99 4.82 14.42
C ILE A 74 -6.27 5.07 15.74
N PHE A 75 -6.13 6.35 16.09
CA PHE A 75 -5.62 6.80 17.38
C PHE A 75 -6.76 7.24 18.29
N ALA A 76 -6.76 6.77 19.53
CA ALA A 76 -7.69 7.21 20.54
C ALA A 76 -7.21 8.54 21.17
N PRO A 77 -8.14 9.40 21.65
CA PRO A 77 -7.79 10.57 22.43
C PRO A 77 -6.91 10.21 23.64
N TYR A 78 -5.95 11.06 23.94
CA TYR A 78 -5.04 10.89 25.08
C TYR A 78 -4.32 9.52 25.12
N SER A 79 -3.93 9.00 23.97
CA SER A 79 -3.13 7.77 23.94
C SER A 79 -1.77 8.02 24.61
N SER A 80 -1.17 6.97 25.19
CA SER A 80 0.16 7.01 25.81
C SER A 80 1.27 7.43 24.85
N PHE A 81 1.05 7.22 23.55
CA PHE A 81 2.02 7.54 22.50
C PHE A 81 1.84 8.94 21.92
N GLN A 82 0.59 9.44 21.89
CA GLN A 82 0.27 10.74 21.32
C GLN A 82 -0.82 11.38 22.18
N LYS A 83 -0.56 12.58 22.66
CA LYS A 83 -1.55 13.41 23.38
C LYS A 83 -2.47 14.08 22.37
N ILE A 84 -3.32 13.31 21.71
CA ILE A 84 -4.29 13.81 20.74
C ILE A 84 -5.63 14.12 21.44
N PRO A 85 -6.25 15.27 21.17
CA PRO A 85 -7.50 15.67 21.83
C PRO A 85 -8.72 14.88 21.32
N ASN A 86 -8.73 14.50 20.05
CA ASN A 86 -9.84 13.85 19.35
C ASN A 86 -9.42 12.51 18.73
N TRP A 87 -10.39 11.71 18.31
CA TRP A 87 -10.13 10.53 17.52
C TRP A 87 -9.52 10.93 16.18
N THR A 88 -8.37 10.35 15.83
CA THR A 88 -7.66 10.64 14.58
C THR A 88 -7.34 9.34 13.84
N VAL A 89 -7.07 9.46 12.55
CA VAL A 89 -6.55 8.37 11.71
C VAL A 89 -5.08 8.58 11.41
N GLY A 90 -4.39 7.46 11.09
CA GLY A 90 -3.00 7.49 10.64
C GLY A 90 -2.88 7.86 9.16
N ARG A 91 -1.74 7.51 8.58
CA ARG A 91 -1.32 7.85 7.21
C ARG A 91 -1.95 7.00 6.10
N TYR A 92 -2.95 6.20 6.43
CA TYR A 92 -3.62 5.32 5.47
C TYR A 92 -4.81 6.01 4.82
N ILE A 93 -5.04 5.74 3.54
CA ILE A 93 -6.24 6.11 2.81
C ILE A 93 -6.99 4.86 2.37
N GLY A 94 -8.32 4.92 2.32
CA GLY A 94 -9.13 3.78 1.90
C GLY A 94 -10.48 3.71 2.57
N GLU A 95 -11.06 2.54 2.53
CA GLU A 95 -12.40 2.30 3.09
C GLU A 95 -12.46 0.96 3.82
N MET A 96 -13.18 0.96 4.92
CA MET A 96 -13.53 -0.23 5.69
C MET A 96 -15.03 -0.23 5.97
N VAL A 97 -15.67 -1.39 5.82
CA VAL A 97 -17.03 -1.64 6.34
C VAL A 97 -17.02 -2.94 7.10
N ILE A 98 -17.43 -2.89 8.36
CA ILE A 98 -17.47 -4.06 9.24
C ILE A 98 -18.77 -4.11 10.03
N LYS A 99 -19.18 -5.30 10.44
CA LYS A 99 -20.25 -5.51 11.40
C LYS A 99 -19.66 -5.79 12.78
N LEU A 100 -19.83 -4.85 13.70
CA LEU A 100 -19.41 -4.98 15.09
C LEU A 100 -20.54 -5.58 15.92
N PRO A 101 -20.29 -6.69 16.65
CA PRO A 101 -21.26 -7.27 17.56
C PRO A 101 -21.59 -6.31 18.69
N LYS A 102 -22.85 -6.32 19.13
CA LYS A 102 -23.33 -5.46 20.23
C LYS A 102 -22.54 -5.66 21.53
N GLU A 103 -22.01 -6.87 21.77
CA GLU A 103 -21.24 -7.22 22.95
C GLU A 103 -19.92 -6.45 23.04
N LYS A 104 -19.36 -6.04 21.89
CA LYS A 104 -18.11 -5.27 21.81
C LYS A 104 -18.32 -3.76 21.95
N ILE A 105 -19.58 -3.30 21.90
CA ILE A 105 -19.91 -1.87 21.92
C ILE A 105 -20.65 -1.54 23.23
N LYS A 106 -20.07 -0.71 24.07
CA LYS A 106 -20.68 -0.32 25.35
C LYS A 106 -22.07 0.29 25.13
N ASN A 107 -23.10 -0.27 25.80
CA ASN A 107 -24.49 0.16 25.74
C ASN A 107 -25.19 -0.01 24.37
N ALA A 108 -24.63 -0.81 23.45
CA ALA A 108 -25.33 -1.10 22.22
C ALA A 108 -26.44 -2.13 22.40
N ARG A 109 -27.62 -1.84 21.84
CA ARG A 109 -28.80 -2.76 21.89
C ARG A 109 -28.78 -3.79 20.76
N LYS A 110 -28.07 -3.51 19.64
CA LYS A 110 -27.97 -4.36 18.46
C LYS A 110 -26.57 -4.23 17.83
N ASP A 111 -26.23 -5.20 17.00
CA ASP A 111 -25.03 -5.14 16.16
C ASP A 111 -25.02 -3.85 15.32
N GLN A 112 -23.84 -3.32 15.06
CA GLN A 112 -23.70 -2.10 14.25
C GLN A 112 -22.84 -2.37 13.03
N THR A 113 -23.34 -1.98 11.87
CA THR A 113 -22.54 -1.91 10.65
C THR A 113 -21.87 -0.55 10.60
N VAL A 114 -20.54 -0.56 10.65
CA VAL A 114 -19.70 0.63 10.72
C VAL A 114 -18.94 0.78 9.42
N ARG A 115 -18.98 1.97 8.82
CA ARG A 115 -18.11 2.38 7.72
C ARG A 115 -17.09 3.38 8.23
N LEU A 116 -15.84 3.22 7.81
CA LEU A 116 -14.77 4.20 7.96
C LEU A 116 -14.20 4.49 6.57
N SER A 117 -14.29 5.74 6.13
CA SER A 117 -13.72 6.22 4.86
C SER A 117 -12.62 7.24 5.14
N ILE A 118 -11.41 7.00 4.65
CA ILE A 118 -10.27 7.89 4.82
C ILE A 118 -9.85 8.40 3.45
N HIS A 119 -9.91 9.71 3.26
CA HIS A 119 -9.58 10.42 2.03
C HIS A 119 -8.17 11.02 2.08
N PRO A 120 -7.49 11.22 0.94
CA PRO A 120 -6.18 11.84 0.92
C PRO A 120 -6.24 13.32 1.34
N ARG A 121 -5.50 13.72 2.39
CA ARG A 121 -5.46 15.12 2.89
C ARG A 121 -4.91 16.10 1.86
N LEU A 122 -3.93 15.65 1.06
CA LEU A 122 -3.35 16.44 -0.02
C LEU A 122 -4.20 16.43 -1.30
N GLY A 123 -5.40 15.84 -1.22
CA GLY A 123 -6.41 15.81 -2.28
C GLY A 123 -6.21 14.72 -3.33
N THR A 124 -7.31 14.42 -3.99
CA THR A 124 -7.41 13.32 -4.95
C THR A 124 -6.57 13.54 -6.21
N LYS A 125 -6.46 14.79 -6.71
CA LYS A 125 -5.65 15.12 -7.90
C LYS A 125 -4.18 14.80 -7.66
N PHE A 126 -3.65 15.14 -6.48
CA PHE A 126 -2.27 14.85 -6.15
C PHE A 126 -2.02 13.35 -5.99
N LEU A 127 -2.94 12.62 -5.35
CA LEU A 127 -2.85 11.16 -5.28
C LEU A 127 -2.81 10.52 -6.67
N ILE A 128 -3.68 10.96 -7.59
CA ILE A 128 -3.68 10.48 -8.97
C ILE A 128 -2.33 10.77 -9.63
N HIS A 129 -1.82 11.99 -9.50
CA HIS A 129 -0.55 12.39 -10.06
C HIS A 129 0.61 11.52 -9.55
N MET A 130 0.72 11.32 -8.24
CA MET A 130 1.74 10.45 -7.66
C MET A 130 1.69 9.03 -8.27
N ILE A 131 0.50 8.45 -8.37
CA ILE A 131 0.33 7.09 -8.90
C ILE A 131 0.66 7.05 -10.40
N GLU A 132 0.25 8.06 -11.18
CA GLU A 132 0.60 8.16 -12.59
C GLU A 132 2.11 8.25 -12.83
N GLU A 133 2.84 9.02 -12.02
CA GLU A 133 4.30 9.17 -12.13
C GLU A 133 5.05 7.91 -11.65
N ILE A 134 4.61 7.27 -10.55
CA ILE A 134 5.22 6.03 -10.03
C ILE A 134 5.13 4.90 -11.06
N TYR A 135 3.97 4.73 -11.68
CA TYR A 135 3.68 3.58 -12.54
C TYR A 135 3.70 3.89 -14.03
N ASN A 136 3.98 5.15 -14.41
CA ASN A 136 4.08 5.62 -15.79
C ASN A 136 2.85 5.29 -16.65
N PHE A 137 1.65 5.63 -16.18
CA PHE A 137 0.40 5.50 -16.93
C PHE A 137 -0.53 6.71 -16.66
N ARG A 138 -1.65 6.80 -17.39
CA ARG A 138 -2.61 7.90 -17.25
C ARG A 138 -3.97 7.38 -16.79
N ILE A 139 -4.40 7.78 -15.58
CA ILE A 139 -5.67 7.35 -14.97
C ILE A 139 -6.86 8.03 -15.65
N LEU A 140 -6.80 9.33 -15.88
CA LEU A 140 -7.97 10.11 -16.31
C LEU A 140 -8.29 9.98 -17.78
N GLU A 141 -7.38 9.51 -18.63
CA GLU A 141 -7.71 9.20 -20.04
C GLU A 141 -8.70 8.04 -20.16
N SER A 142 -8.67 7.11 -19.22
CA SER A 142 -9.58 5.96 -19.17
C SER A 142 -10.97 6.28 -18.63
N THR A 143 -11.16 7.42 -17.93
CA THR A 143 -12.43 7.79 -17.29
C THR A 143 -13.36 8.62 -18.14
N LYS A 144 -12.91 9.15 -19.28
CA LYS A 144 -13.74 10.04 -20.16
C LYS A 144 -15.05 9.42 -20.67
N LYS A 145 -15.30 8.13 -20.41
CA LYS A 145 -16.49 7.38 -20.86
C LYS A 145 -17.42 6.92 -19.73
N GLN A 146 -17.19 7.31 -18.47
CA GLN A 146 -18.02 6.82 -17.36
C GLN A 146 -18.79 7.95 -16.65
N ASP A 147 -20.03 7.62 -16.26
CA ASP A 147 -21.06 8.49 -15.68
C ASP A 147 -20.61 9.44 -14.56
N LYS A 148 -21.26 10.62 -14.54
CA LYS A 148 -21.08 11.74 -13.60
C LYS A 148 -21.44 11.44 -12.12
N GLY A 149 -21.61 10.17 -11.73
CA GLY A 149 -22.00 9.77 -10.38
C GLY A 149 -20.85 9.18 -9.57
N ASN A 150 -20.46 9.82 -8.48
CA ASN A 150 -19.51 9.34 -7.47
C ASN A 150 -18.05 9.20 -7.94
N THR A 151 -17.44 10.32 -8.26
CA THR A 151 -16.08 10.45 -8.81
C THR A 151 -15.01 9.73 -7.96
N TRP A 152 -15.08 9.81 -6.62
CA TRP A 152 -14.12 9.17 -5.73
C TRP A 152 -14.10 7.64 -5.87
N ASN A 153 -15.27 7.03 -5.92
CA ASN A 153 -15.39 5.58 -6.03
C ASN A 153 -14.83 5.03 -7.35
N ASN A 154 -15.02 5.78 -8.43
CA ASN A 154 -14.48 5.42 -9.74
C ASN A 154 -12.94 5.56 -9.76
N ILE A 155 -12.40 6.64 -9.20
CA ILE A 155 -10.97 6.87 -9.08
C ILE A 155 -10.34 5.80 -8.20
N TYR A 156 -10.94 5.50 -7.07
CA TYR A 156 -10.48 4.46 -6.16
C TYR A 156 -10.41 3.07 -6.83
N GLN A 157 -11.41 2.71 -7.64
CA GLN A 157 -11.40 1.46 -8.41
C GLN A 157 -10.28 1.44 -9.47
N LEU A 158 -9.97 2.58 -10.08
CA LEU A 158 -8.86 2.70 -11.02
C LEU A 158 -7.50 2.54 -10.32
N ILE A 159 -7.33 3.19 -9.18
CA ILE A 159 -6.14 3.06 -8.32
C ILE A 159 -5.95 1.58 -7.94
N LEU A 160 -7.01 0.91 -7.49
CA LEU A 160 -6.99 -0.52 -7.17
C LEU A 160 -6.46 -1.37 -8.34
N ARG A 161 -7.00 -1.14 -9.54
CA ARG A 161 -6.60 -1.86 -10.75
C ARG A 161 -5.12 -1.68 -11.04
N GLN A 162 -4.65 -0.44 -11.00
CA GLN A 162 -3.27 -0.12 -11.37
C GLN A 162 -2.26 -0.61 -10.33
N LEU A 163 -2.57 -0.48 -9.06
CA LEU A 163 -1.73 -1.03 -7.99
C LEU A 163 -1.65 -2.56 -8.08
N TRP A 164 -2.76 -3.22 -8.43
CA TRP A 164 -2.75 -4.65 -8.66
C TRP A 164 -1.87 -5.05 -9.85
N VAL A 165 -1.99 -4.35 -10.98
CA VAL A 165 -1.14 -4.56 -12.17
C VAL A 165 0.32 -4.35 -11.84
N ALA A 166 0.66 -3.29 -11.11
CA ALA A 166 2.03 -3.00 -10.71
C ALA A 166 2.62 -4.07 -9.78
N LYS A 167 1.82 -4.51 -8.79
CA LYS A 167 2.22 -5.63 -7.91
C LYS A 167 2.39 -6.92 -8.71
N PHE A 168 1.54 -7.17 -9.71
CA PHE A 168 1.66 -8.33 -10.59
C PHE A 168 2.95 -8.28 -11.40
N ALA A 169 3.24 -7.17 -12.05
CA ALA A 169 4.46 -7.00 -12.84
C ALA A 169 5.74 -7.23 -11.99
N LYS A 170 5.72 -6.75 -10.74
CA LYS A 170 6.82 -6.98 -9.79
C LYS A 170 6.91 -8.44 -9.34
N ALA A 171 5.78 -9.09 -9.16
CA ALA A 171 5.71 -10.49 -8.73
C ALA A 171 6.17 -11.45 -9.83
N ASP A 172 5.76 -11.20 -11.07
CA ASP A 172 5.89 -12.10 -12.22
C ASP A 172 7.28 -12.14 -12.86
N LYS A 173 8.28 -11.56 -12.21
CA LYS A 173 9.68 -11.52 -12.70
C LYS A 173 10.24 -12.90 -13.05
N TYR A 174 9.79 -13.95 -12.36
CA TYR A 174 10.22 -15.33 -12.56
C TYR A 174 9.06 -16.24 -13.04
N GLY A 175 8.01 -15.66 -13.59
CA GLY A 175 6.80 -16.35 -14.04
C GLY A 175 5.90 -16.83 -12.91
N LEU A 176 4.80 -17.49 -13.27
CA LEU A 176 3.81 -18.00 -12.31
C LEU A 176 4.42 -19.01 -11.33
N PRO A 177 4.02 -18.97 -10.04
CA PRO A 177 4.46 -19.94 -9.04
C PRO A 177 4.09 -21.36 -9.44
N ARG A 178 5.06 -22.28 -9.37
CA ARG A 178 4.86 -23.67 -9.75
C ARG A 178 5.21 -24.63 -8.63
N LYS A 179 4.35 -25.62 -8.46
CA LYS A 179 4.56 -26.81 -7.60
C LYS A 179 4.93 -28.02 -8.43
N THR A 180 5.76 -28.88 -7.87
CA THR A 180 6.04 -30.18 -8.46
C THR A 180 4.99 -31.17 -7.98
N VAL A 181 4.19 -31.70 -8.90
CA VAL A 181 3.13 -32.68 -8.64
C VAL A 181 3.58 -34.05 -9.15
N LYS A 182 3.34 -35.07 -8.37
CA LYS A 182 3.47 -36.48 -8.85
C LYS A 182 2.26 -36.84 -9.70
N ARG A 183 2.53 -37.29 -10.92
CA ARG A 183 1.51 -37.80 -11.84
C ARG A 183 1.73 -39.30 -12.10
N THR A 184 0.63 -40.00 -12.26
CA THR A 184 0.65 -41.39 -12.67
C THR A 184 0.10 -41.47 -14.09
N HIS A 185 0.87 -42.07 -14.98
CA HIS A 185 0.46 -42.36 -16.37
C HIS A 185 0.29 -43.87 -16.55
N GLN A 186 -0.81 -44.25 -17.16
CA GLN A 186 -1.05 -45.63 -17.57
C GLN A 186 -1.19 -45.69 -19.09
N GLY A 187 -0.28 -46.38 -19.76
CA GLY A 187 -0.25 -46.48 -21.21
C GLY A 187 0.85 -47.41 -21.69
N MET A 188 1.06 -47.47 -23.00
CA MET A 188 2.12 -48.28 -23.60
C MET A 188 3.51 -47.63 -23.45
N GLN A 189 3.57 -46.34 -23.23
CA GLN A 189 4.81 -45.57 -23.03
C GLN A 189 5.10 -45.30 -21.56
N ILE A 190 6.37 -45.36 -21.17
CA ILE A 190 6.82 -45.05 -19.82
C ILE A 190 7.11 -43.55 -19.73
N HIS A 191 6.44 -42.87 -18.82
CA HIS A 191 6.71 -41.47 -18.44
C HIS A 191 7.37 -41.45 -17.07
N GLY A 192 8.68 -41.14 -17.00
CA GLY A 192 9.45 -41.10 -15.76
C GLY A 192 9.79 -42.50 -15.21
N HIS A 193 9.39 -42.85 -14.00
CA HIS A 193 9.72 -44.12 -13.35
C HIS A 193 8.61 -45.14 -13.51
N LEU A 194 8.97 -46.33 -13.97
CA LEU A 194 8.05 -47.47 -14.05
C LEU A 194 7.67 -47.93 -12.64
N ASN A 195 6.38 -48.01 -12.35
CA ASN A 195 5.86 -48.62 -11.14
C ASN A 195 5.49 -50.08 -11.45
N VAL A 196 6.47 -50.97 -11.28
CA VAL A 196 6.31 -52.40 -11.63
C VAL A 196 5.10 -53.03 -10.92
N ARG A 197 4.95 -52.74 -9.60
CA ARG A 197 3.85 -53.31 -8.79
C ARG A 197 2.48 -52.90 -9.33
N LYS A 198 2.28 -51.65 -9.68
CA LYS A 198 1.01 -51.13 -10.23
C LYS A 198 0.82 -51.55 -11.69
N SER A 199 1.89 -51.90 -12.40
CA SER A 199 1.84 -52.29 -13.80
C SER A 199 1.43 -53.76 -14.03
N LEU A 200 1.56 -54.64 -13.04
CA LEU A 200 1.32 -56.09 -13.22
C LEU A 200 -0.05 -56.38 -13.85
N VAL A 201 -1.12 -55.94 -13.26
CA VAL A 201 -2.50 -56.19 -13.75
C VAL A 201 -2.76 -55.51 -15.10
N PRO A 202 -2.50 -54.19 -15.27
CA PRO A 202 -2.68 -53.51 -16.56
C PRO A 202 -1.83 -54.11 -17.70
N PHE A 203 -0.63 -54.60 -17.41
CA PHE A 203 0.24 -55.21 -18.40
C PHE A 203 -0.38 -56.49 -18.98
N PHE A 204 -0.82 -57.38 -18.12
CA PHE A 204 -1.41 -58.65 -18.57
C PHE A 204 -2.79 -58.48 -19.22
N THR A 205 -3.59 -57.50 -18.79
CA THR A 205 -4.95 -57.28 -19.29
C THR A 205 -5.02 -56.39 -20.53
N LYS A 206 -4.24 -55.31 -20.60
CA LYS A 206 -4.33 -54.28 -21.64
C LYS A 206 -2.99 -53.93 -22.30
N LYS A 207 -1.91 -54.67 -22.01
CA LYS A 207 -0.52 -54.40 -22.43
C LYS A 207 -0.07 -52.95 -22.09
N ASN A 208 -0.61 -52.37 -21.00
CA ASN A 208 -0.26 -51.06 -20.52
C ASN A 208 0.64 -51.18 -19.28
N VAL A 209 1.53 -50.19 -19.12
CA VAL A 209 2.36 -50.04 -17.92
C VAL A 209 1.95 -48.81 -17.15
N VAL A 210 2.18 -48.81 -15.85
CA VAL A 210 1.95 -47.67 -14.96
C VAL A 210 3.29 -47.04 -14.64
N SER A 211 3.42 -45.78 -14.97
CA SER A 211 4.62 -44.98 -14.67
C SER A 211 4.30 -43.76 -13.85
N GLU A 212 5.24 -43.33 -13.02
CA GLU A 212 5.12 -42.16 -12.16
C GLU A 212 6.16 -41.12 -12.60
N TYR A 213 5.71 -39.90 -12.84
CA TYR A 213 6.56 -38.79 -13.21
C TYR A 213 6.24 -37.54 -12.38
N ARG A 214 7.16 -36.60 -12.39
CA ARG A 214 6.98 -35.31 -11.71
C ARG A 214 6.76 -34.23 -12.76
N GLU A 215 5.70 -33.49 -12.60
CA GLU A 215 5.34 -32.36 -13.45
C GLU A 215 5.34 -31.05 -12.67
N LYS A 216 5.75 -29.97 -13.30
CA LYS A 216 5.66 -28.63 -12.73
C LYS A 216 4.35 -27.98 -13.16
N GLU A 217 3.43 -27.85 -12.24
CA GLU A 217 2.15 -27.18 -12.47
C GLU A 217 2.08 -25.85 -11.71
N VAL A 218 1.26 -24.92 -12.22
CA VAL A 218 0.96 -23.67 -11.49
C VAL A 218 0.40 -24.01 -10.11
N ASP A 219 0.84 -23.28 -9.09
CA ASP A 219 0.28 -23.40 -7.75
C ASP A 219 -1.21 -23.04 -7.78
N ASP A 220 -2.06 -24.04 -7.56
CA ASP A 220 -3.50 -23.90 -7.75
C ASP A 220 -4.13 -22.87 -6.83
N VAL A 221 -3.70 -22.78 -5.56
CA VAL A 221 -4.26 -21.83 -4.61
C VAL A 221 -3.88 -20.39 -5.00
N ILE A 222 -2.61 -20.16 -5.28
CA ILE A 222 -2.12 -18.84 -5.75
C ILE A 222 -2.81 -18.45 -7.05
N GLY A 223 -2.85 -19.37 -8.03
CA GLY A 223 -3.48 -19.13 -9.33
C GLY A 223 -4.95 -18.77 -9.22
N ARG A 224 -5.72 -19.50 -8.39
CA ARG A 224 -7.14 -19.21 -8.13
C ARG A 224 -7.36 -17.85 -7.48
N ILE A 225 -6.54 -17.48 -6.48
CA ILE A 225 -6.65 -16.18 -5.80
C ILE A 225 -6.40 -15.04 -6.79
N VAL A 226 -5.28 -15.13 -7.52
CA VAL A 226 -4.86 -14.07 -8.45
C VAL A 226 -5.85 -13.94 -9.61
N TYR A 227 -6.29 -15.05 -10.19
CA TYR A 227 -7.27 -15.03 -11.27
C TYR A 227 -8.62 -14.48 -10.82
N LYS A 228 -9.11 -14.83 -9.63
CA LYS A 228 -10.36 -14.31 -9.09
C LYS A 228 -10.29 -12.80 -8.84
N ALA A 229 -9.15 -12.29 -8.36
CA ALA A 229 -8.95 -10.85 -8.22
C ALA A 229 -8.94 -10.15 -9.59
N TYR A 230 -8.28 -10.74 -10.59
CA TYR A 230 -8.33 -10.27 -11.98
C TYR A 230 -9.77 -10.20 -12.50
N ASP A 231 -10.55 -11.25 -12.36
CA ASP A 231 -11.96 -11.30 -12.81
C ASP A 231 -12.85 -10.24 -12.14
N ILE A 232 -12.56 -9.91 -10.87
CA ILE A 232 -13.23 -8.84 -10.15
C ILE A 232 -12.84 -7.44 -10.68
N LEU A 233 -11.57 -7.23 -11.00
CA LEU A 233 -11.03 -5.94 -11.40
C LEU A 233 -11.21 -5.67 -12.89
N ALA A 234 -11.22 -6.70 -13.72
CA ALA A 234 -11.33 -6.59 -15.16
C ALA A 234 -12.71 -6.05 -15.59
N ASP A 235 -12.70 -5.18 -16.57
CA ASP A 235 -13.94 -4.82 -17.25
C ASP A 235 -14.40 -6.00 -18.12
N LYS A 236 -15.70 -6.29 -18.10
CA LYS A 236 -16.25 -7.45 -18.81
C LYS A 236 -16.07 -7.39 -20.33
N LYS A 237 -15.87 -6.19 -20.90
CA LYS A 237 -15.73 -5.97 -22.35
C LYS A 237 -14.28 -5.81 -22.78
N THR A 238 -13.47 -5.12 -21.97
CA THR A 238 -12.10 -4.70 -22.36
C THR A 238 -10.99 -5.37 -21.55
N GLY A 239 -11.34 -6.12 -20.50
CA GLY A 239 -10.35 -6.68 -19.58
C GLY A 239 -9.67 -5.59 -18.74
N LEU A 240 -8.43 -5.82 -18.33
CA LEU A 240 -7.53 -4.80 -17.77
C LEU A 240 -6.68 -4.23 -18.90
N THR A 241 -6.71 -2.91 -19.05
CA THR A 241 -5.90 -2.19 -20.05
C THR A 241 -4.53 -1.84 -19.49
N GLY A 242 -3.52 -1.70 -20.35
CA GLY A 242 -2.17 -1.27 -19.97
C GLY A 242 -1.32 -2.34 -19.28
N LEU A 243 -1.65 -3.63 -19.48
CA LEU A 243 -0.85 -4.74 -18.95
C LEU A 243 0.50 -4.84 -19.66
N PRO A 244 1.62 -4.99 -18.94
CA PRO A 244 2.89 -5.36 -19.53
C PRO A 244 2.78 -6.70 -20.27
N PRO A 245 3.51 -6.93 -21.38
CA PRO A 245 3.37 -8.16 -22.18
C PRO A 245 3.54 -9.45 -21.37
N GLN A 246 4.52 -9.51 -20.49
CA GLN A 246 4.76 -10.66 -19.60
C GLN A 246 3.56 -10.94 -18.68
N VAL A 247 2.98 -9.88 -18.07
CA VAL A 247 1.79 -10.01 -17.22
C VAL A 247 0.60 -10.48 -18.02
N GLN A 248 0.45 -10.00 -19.26
CA GLN A 248 -0.61 -10.43 -20.15
C GLN A 248 -0.51 -11.95 -20.47
N GLU A 249 0.70 -12.46 -20.70
CA GLU A 249 0.93 -13.88 -20.93
C GLU A 249 0.55 -14.73 -19.72
N SER A 250 1.01 -14.35 -18.54
CA SER A 250 0.67 -15.01 -17.28
C SER A 250 -0.83 -14.98 -16.97
N ILE A 251 -1.52 -13.87 -17.25
CA ILE A 251 -2.97 -13.77 -17.12
C ILE A 251 -3.69 -14.68 -18.12
N ASN A 252 -3.21 -14.78 -19.35
CA ASN A 252 -3.79 -15.67 -20.35
C ASN A 252 -3.66 -17.16 -19.94
N ASP A 253 -2.53 -17.54 -19.33
CA ASP A 253 -2.36 -18.90 -18.76
C ASP A 253 -3.36 -19.14 -17.62
N LEU A 254 -3.51 -18.19 -16.69
CA LEU A 254 -4.49 -18.28 -15.62
C LEU A 254 -5.93 -18.29 -16.16
N TYR A 255 -6.24 -17.46 -17.14
CA TYR A 255 -7.55 -17.43 -17.79
C TYR A 255 -7.87 -18.79 -18.42
N THR A 256 -6.95 -19.37 -19.21
CA THR A 256 -7.14 -20.67 -19.83
C THR A 256 -7.47 -21.76 -18.81
N ARG A 257 -6.87 -21.69 -17.62
CA ARG A 257 -7.08 -22.67 -16.55
C ARG A 257 -8.40 -22.49 -15.79
N TYR A 258 -8.79 -21.24 -15.53
CA TYR A 258 -9.80 -20.97 -14.51
C TYR A 258 -11.10 -20.31 -15.01
N HIS A 259 -11.17 -19.77 -16.24
CA HIS A 259 -12.32 -19.00 -16.72
C HIS A 259 -13.67 -19.74 -16.73
N LYS A 260 -13.62 -21.08 -16.83
CA LYS A 260 -14.84 -21.93 -16.80
C LYS A 260 -15.16 -22.50 -15.43
N GLN A 261 -14.37 -22.19 -14.41
CA GLN A 261 -14.51 -22.78 -13.08
C GLN A 261 -15.18 -21.80 -12.11
N GLN A 262 -16.04 -22.33 -11.24
CA GLN A 262 -16.52 -21.55 -10.10
C GLN A 262 -15.43 -21.55 -9.02
N ILE A 263 -14.63 -20.49 -9.00
CA ILE A 263 -13.49 -20.40 -8.08
C ILE A 263 -13.99 -20.08 -6.67
N LYS A 264 -13.71 -21.02 -5.77
CA LYS A 264 -13.85 -20.83 -4.33
C LYS A 264 -12.48 -20.96 -3.69
N VAL A 265 -12.13 -20.01 -2.83
CA VAL A 265 -10.93 -20.03 -2.00
C VAL A 265 -11.34 -19.76 -0.57
N THR A 266 -10.82 -20.54 0.35
CA THR A 266 -11.11 -20.44 1.78
C THR A 266 -10.00 -19.67 2.51
N ASP A 267 -10.33 -19.09 3.69
CA ASP A 267 -9.32 -18.44 4.55
C ASP A 267 -8.22 -19.44 4.94
N HIS A 268 -8.59 -20.70 5.18
CA HIS A 268 -7.64 -21.76 5.52
C HIS A 268 -6.63 -21.99 4.38
N GLU A 269 -7.08 -22.06 3.13
CA GLU A 269 -6.18 -22.24 1.98
C GLU A 269 -5.23 -21.05 1.83
N TYR A 270 -5.73 -19.81 1.98
CA TYR A 270 -4.93 -18.59 1.92
C TYR A 270 -3.86 -18.53 3.02
N LEU A 271 -4.23 -18.78 4.28
CA LEU A 271 -3.33 -18.70 5.42
C LEU A 271 -2.23 -19.77 5.40
N ASN A 272 -2.47 -20.89 4.71
CA ASN A 272 -1.51 -21.99 4.60
C ASN A 272 -0.65 -21.95 3.33
N ILE A 273 -0.67 -20.87 2.54
CA ILE A 273 0.20 -20.72 1.37
C ILE A 273 1.66 -20.68 1.81
N GLN A 274 2.46 -21.58 1.26
CA GLN A 274 3.90 -21.60 1.45
C GLN A 274 4.61 -21.17 0.17
N TYR A 275 5.40 -20.11 0.27
CA TYR A 275 6.15 -19.57 -0.86
C TYR A 275 7.56 -20.15 -0.88
N LYS A 276 7.99 -20.70 -2.04
CA LYS A 276 9.41 -20.97 -2.28
C LYS A 276 10.16 -19.65 -2.36
N SER A 277 11.45 -19.63 -1.99
CA SER A 277 12.28 -18.41 -1.97
C SER A 277 12.22 -17.63 -3.28
N ILE A 278 12.22 -18.30 -4.43
CA ILE A 278 12.12 -17.68 -5.76
C ILE A 278 10.76 -17.00 -6.02
N TYR A 279 9.71 -17.40 -5.31
CA TYR A 279 8.35 -16.86 -5.48
C TYR A 279 7.89 -15.98 -4.31
N GLN A 280 8.79 -15.55 -3.44
CA GLN A 280 8.47 -14.63 -2.34
C GLN A 280 7.89 -13.29 -2.83
N SER A 281 8.28 -12.85 -4.04
CA SER A 281 7.72 -11.67 -4.70
C SER A 281 6.21 -11.73 -4.95
N TRP A 282 5.62 -12.95 -4.96
CA TRP A 282 4.19 -13.15 -5.16
C TRP A 282 3.34 -12.87 -3.93
N LYS A 283 3.94 -12.96 -2.74
CA LYS A 283 3.20 -12.76 -1.49
C LYS A 283 2.45 -11.43 -1.43
N PRO A 284 3.06 -10.25 -1.70
CA PRO A 284 2.35 -8.96 -1.68
C PRO A 284 1.20 -8.87 -2.70
N LEU A 285 1.34 -9.53 -3.86
CA LEU A 285 0.26 -9.59 -4.85
C LEU A 285 -0.88 -10.48 -4.39
N VAL A 286 -0.58 -11.65 -3.83
CA VAL A 286 -1.58 -12.61 -3.34
C VAL A 286 -2.35 -12.03 -2.17
N ASP A 287 -1.67 -11.39 -1.22
CA ASP A 287 -2.28 -10.72 -0.07
C ASP A 287 -3.24 -9.62 -0.55
N PHE A 288 -2.80 -8.78 -1.48
CA PHE A 288 -3.62 -7.73 -2.06
C PHE A 288 -4.81 -8.29 -2.86
N SER A 289 -4.59 -9.36 -3.65
CA SER A 289 -5.65 -10.06 -4.38
C SER A 289 -6.71 -10.63 -3.43
N TRP A 290 -6.27 -11.18 -2.30
CA TRP A 290 -7.15 -11.69 -1.27
C TRP A 290 -8.03 -10.62 -0.65
N GLN A 291 -7.46 -9.45 -0.34
CA GLN A 291 -8.21 -8.28 0.13
C GLN A 291 -9.28 -7.84 -0.88
N ILE A 292 -8.93 -7.79 -2.17
CA ILE A 292 -9.88 -7.44 -3.23
C ILE A 292 -11.04 -8.45 -3.31
N ILE A 293 -10.76 -9.74 -3.18
CA ILE A 293 -11.79 -10.79 -3.17
C ILE A 293 -12.73 -10.61 -1.97
N LYS A 294 -12.17 -10.35 -0.79
CA LYS A 294 -12.97 -10.13 0.43
C LYS A 294 -13.79 -8.84 0.32
N TYR A 295 -13.20 -7.76 -0.18
CA TYR A 295 -13.89 -6.48 -0.40
C TYR A 295 -15.11 -6.62 -1.31
N LYS A 296 -14.97 -7.28 -2.46
CA LYS A 296 -16.08 -7.45 -3.43
C LYS A 296 -17.05 -8.57 -3.05
N GLY A 297 -16.60 -9.54 -2.26
CA GLY A 297 -17.44 -10.65 -1.77
C GLY A 297 -18.26 -10.28 -0.53
N PHE A 298 -18.04 -9.10 0.06
CA PHE A 298 -18.77 -8.68 1.25
C PHE A 298 -20.22 -8.36 0.91
N ASN A 299 -21.13 -9.09 1.55
CA ASN A 299 -22.57 -8.81 1.56
C ASN A 299 -23.02 -8.69 3.02
N PRO A 300 -23.37 -7.46 3.50
CA PRO A 300 -23.77 -7.23 4.89
C PRO A 300 -24.93 -8.10 5.34
N GLU A 301 -25.84 -8.49 4.42
CA GLU A 301 -27.04 -9.30 4.72
C GLU A 301 -26.72 -10.78 4.93
N LYS A 302 -25.62 -11.29 4.33
CA LYS A 302 -25.29 -12.72 4.33
C LYS A 302 -24.15 -13.11 5.27
N ASN A 303 -23.33 -12.16 5.70
CA ASN A 303 -22.19 -12.43 6.57
C ASN A 303 -22.61 -12.36 8.04
N ILE A 304 -22.87 -13.52 8.61
CA ILE A 304 -23.38 -13.70 9.98
C ILE A 304 -22.28 -13.50 11.03
N GLU A 305 -21.01 -13.57 10.66
CA GLU A 305 -19.87 -13.47 11.60
C GLU A 305 -18.90 -12.36 11.16
N GLY A 306 -18.98 -11.21 11.79
CA GLY A 306 -17.91 -10.22 12.04
C GLY A 306 -16.94 -9.79 10.92
N TYR A 307 -17.03 -10.38 9.75
CA TYR A 307 -16.11 -10.11 8.64
C TYR A 307 -16.63 -8.94 7.81
N GLY A 308 -15.93 -7.83 7.93
CA GLY A 308 -16.06 -6.70 7.03
C GLY A 308 -15.05 -6.79 5.90
N TYR A 309 -15.07 -5.79 5.03
CA TYR A 309 -13.99 -5.56 4.09
C TYR A 309 -13.17 -4.34 4.51
N ALA A 310 -11.89 -4.37 4.18
CA ALA A 310 -11.02 -3.23 4.36
C ALA A 310 -9.96 -3.23 3.25
N ILE A 311 -9.77 -2.10 2.62
CA ILE A 311 -8.63 -1.87 1.71
C ILE A 311 -8.06 -0.51 2.04
N PHE A 312 -6.81 -0.52 2.48
CA PHE A 312 -6.07 0.69 2.81
C PHE A 312 -4.75 0.73 2.06
N TYR A 313 -4.31 1.94 1.74
CA TYR A 313 -3.02 2.24 1.14
C TYR A 313 -2.21 3.09 2.10
N ASP A 314 -0.96 2.70 2.32
CA ASP A 314 -0.02 3.51 3.09
C ASP A 314 0.47 4.67 2.22
N MET A 315 0.09 5.89 2.60
CA MET A 315 0.50 7.10 1.90
C MET A 315 1.99 7.40 2.05
N ALA A 316 2.64 6.88 3.09
CA ALA A 316 4.09 7.02 3.23
C ALA A 316 4.83 6.20 2.17
N GLU A 317 4.39 4.96 1.88
CA GLU A 317 4.96 4.15 0.79
C GLU A 317 4.75 4.80 -0.58
N ILE A 318 3.55 5.36 -0.83
CA ILE A 318 3.25 6.06 -2.08
C ILE A 318 4.14 7.32 -2.21
N TRP A 319 4.27 8.10 -1.14
CA TRP A 319 5.11 9.30 -1.11
C TRP A 319 6.58 8.96 -1.34
N GLU A 320 7.10 7.96 -0.64
CA GLU A 320 8.48 7.48 -0.81
C GLU A 320 8.74 7.05 -2.27
N ALA A 321 7.86 6.24 -2.86
CA ALA A 321 8.01 5.82 -4.25
C ALA A 321 7.95 7.00 -5.23
N TYR A 322 7.07 7.98 -4.99
CA TYR A 322 6.93 9.17 -5.83
C TYR A 322 8.16 10.08 -5.76
N ILE A 323 8.66 10.41 -4.56
CA ILE A 323 9.89 11.21 -4.40
C ILE A 323 11.08 10.50 -5.03
N GLY A 324 11.15 9.16 -4.94
CA GLY A 324 12.16 8.37 -5.64
C GLY A 324 12.12 8.56 -7.16
N LYS A 325 10.92 8.74 -7.73
CA LYS A 325 10.78 9.09 -9.15
C LYS A 325 11.18 10.53 -9.46
N VAL A 326 10.75 11.47 -8.64
CA VAL A 326 11.08 12.89 -8.80
C VAL A 326 12.59 13.11 -8.75
N LEU A 327 13.32 12.40 -7.88
CA LEU A 327 14.75 12.57 -7.63
C LEU A 327 15.64 11.50 -8.28
N GLU A 328 15.15 10.66 -9.19
CA GLU A 328 15.88 9.51 -9.77
C GLU A 328 17.22 9.86 -10.44
N LYS A 329 17.42 11.12 -10.85
CA LYS A 329 18.66 11.59 -11.44
C LYS A 329 19.78 11.81 -10.42
N ASP A 330 19.45 12.16 -9.18
CA ASP A 330 20.39 12.55 -8.14
C ASP A 330 20.50 11.50 -7.02
N PHE A 331 19.44 10.73 -6.81
CA PHE A 331 19.34 9.69 -5.79
C PHE A 331 18.79 8.38 -6.36
N PHE A 332 19.23 7.27 -5.80
CA PHE A 332 18.57 5.98 -6.01
C PHE A 332 17.83 5.54 -4.74
N HIS A 333 16.76 4.81 -4.92
CA HIS A 333 15.96 4.25 -3.85
C HIS A 333 16.59 2.94 -3.32
N CYS A 334 16.90 2.88 -2.03
CA CYS A 334 17.66 1.76 -1.45
C CYS A 334 16.97 0.40 -1.53
N THR A 335 15.64 0.35 -1.57
CA THR A 335 14.92 -0.92 -1.74
C THR A 335 15.14 -1.56 -3.11
N GLN A 336 15.59 -0.79 -4.11
CA GLN A 336 15.90 -1.28 -5.46
C GLN A 336 17.28 -1.94 -5.54
N GLN A 337 18.19 -1.56 -4.68
CA GLN A 337 19.51 -2.17 -4.55
C GLN A 337 19.55 -2.93 -3.22
N ASN A 338 19.75 -4.23 -3.26
CA ASN A 338 19.84 -5.11 -2.08
C ASN A 338 21.00 -4.72 -1.14
N SER A 339 20.99 -3.50 -0.59
CA SER A 339 22.01 -3.07 0.35
C SER A 339 21.79 -3.82 1.66
N ASN A 340 22.69 -4.74 1.97
CA ASN A 340 22.70 -5.49 3.22
C ASN A 340 23.58 -4.80 4.26
N ILE A 341 23.56 -3.46 4.30
CA ILE A 341 24.39 -2.66 5.18
C ILE A 341 23.88 -2.78 6.62
N LYS A 342 24.79 -3.04 7.53
CA LYS A 342 24.52 -3.16 8.96
C LYS A 342 25.09 -1.95 9.71
N LEU A 343 24.43 -1.58 10.80
CA LEU A 343 24.83 -0.44 11.61
C LEU A 343 26.04 -0.78 12.51
N PHE A 344 26.04 -1.97 13.08
CA PHE A 344 27.02 -2.37 14.10
C PHE A 344 27.77 -3.63 13.71
N LYS A 345 28.98 -3.77 14.25
CA LYS A 345 29.75 -4.99 14.34
C LYS A 345 30.00 -5.28 15.81
N ASP A 346 29.88 -6.53 16.24
CA ASP A 346 30.27 -6.95 17.59
C ASP A 346 31.78 -7.22 17.67
N GLU A 347 32.28 -7.57 18.85
CA GLU A 347 33.70 -7.89 19.09
C GLU A 347 34.19 -9.09 18.23
N ARG A 348 33.29 -9.89 17.69
CA ARG A 348 33.57 -11.03 16.81
C ARG A 348 33.39 -10.71 15.33
N GLU A 349 33.38 -9.41 14.96
CA GLU A 349 33.16 -8.92 13.61
C GLU A 349 31.78 -9.33 13.01
N LYS A 350 30.83 -9.84 13.83
CA LYS A 350 29.50 -10.18 13.38
C LYS A 350 28.67 -8.92 13.21
N GLU A 351 28.20 -8.70 12.00
CA GLU A 351 27.37 -7.55 11.65
C GLU A 351 25.90 -7.74 12.05
N PHE A 352 25.31 -6.72 12.67
CA PHE A 352 23.91 -6.74 13.07
C PHE A 352 23.24 -5.36 12.92
N GLN A 353 21.91 -5.31 13.08
CA GLN A 353 21.08 -4.13 12.89
C GLN A 353 21.14 -3.59 11.45
N ARG A 354 20.35 -4.18 10.56
CA ARG A 354 20.21 -3.68 9.19
C ARG A 354 19.68 -2.25 9.19
N ILE A 355 20.27 -1.38 8.40
CA ILE A 355 19.81 -0.02 8.16
C ILE A 355 19.52 0.19 6.67
N ILE A 356 18.43 0.88 6.40
CA ILE A 356 18.00 1.16 5.04
C ILE A 356 17.49 2.61 5.03
N PRO A 357 18.30 3.58 4.58
CA PRO A 357 17.79 4.91 4.23
C PRO A 357 16.88 4.79 3.01
N ASP A 358 15.92 5.68 2.85
CA ASP A 358 15.04 5.66 1.69
C ASP A 358 15.84 5.94 0.41
N TYR A 359 16.77 6.90 0.46
CA TYR A 359 17.60 7.29 -0.68
C TYR A 359 19.06 7.45 -0.33
N ILE A 360 19.90 7.11 -1.31
CA ILE A 360 21.35 7.37 -1.29
C ILE A 360 21.69 8.11 -2.58
N SER A 361 22.61 9.09 -2.52
CA SER A 361 23.06 9.81 -3.71
C SER A 361 23.71 8.88 -4.74
N ASN A 362 23.53 9.16 -6.03
CA ASN A 362 23.97 8.30 -7.13
C ASN A 362 25.52 8.15 -7.25
N ASP A 363 26.27 8.97 -6.53
CA ASP A 363 27.73 8.91 -6.43
C ASP A 363 28.23 7.95 -5.33
N TRP A 364 27.36 7.12 -4.78
CA TRP A 364 27.70 6.15 -3.73
C TRP A 364 28.70 5.10 -4.18
N THR A 365 29.80 4.98 -3.43
CA THR A 365 30.85 4.00 -3.66
C THR A 365 31.43 3.51 -2.33
N ASN A 366 31.75 2.22 -2.22
CA ASN A 366 32.42 1.62 -1.05
C ASN A 366 31.78 2.03 0.30
N GLU A 367 30.44 1.96 0.39
CA GLU A 367 29.69 2.34 1.58
C GLU A 367 29.78 3.82 2.00
N LYS A 368 30.28 4.68 1.11
CA LYS A 368 30.30 6.14 1.29
C LYS A 368 29.35 6.80 0.33
N ALA A 369 28.57 7.75 0.79
CA ALA A 369 27.64 8.52 0.00
C ALA A 369 27.90 10.02 0.20
N LYS A 370 27.67 10.83 -0.82
CA LYS A 370 27.71 12.28 -0.69
C LYS A 370 26.56 12.80 0.13
N ALA A 371 25.39 12.17 -0.02
CA ALA A 371 24.18 12.54 0.68
C ALA A 371 23.26 11.32 0.93
N ILE A 372 22.46 11.43 1.99
CA ILE A 372 21.40 10.51 2.36
C ILE A 372 20.08 11.25 2.35
N GLY A 373 19.01 10.63 1.86
CA GLY A 373 17.66 11.16 1.88
C GLY A 373 16.66 10.24 2.61
N ASP A 374 15.67 10.84 3.25
CA ASP A 374 14.60 10.15 3.95
C ASP A 374 13.27 10.86 3.60
N ALA A 375 12.26 10.11 3.11
CA ALA A 375 10.96 10.65 2.75
C ALA A 375 10.00 10.57 3.93
N LYS A 376 9.35 11.66 4.27
CA LYS A 376 8.40 11.72 5.38
C LYS A 376 7.06 12.26 4.93
N TYR A 377 6.06 11.40 4.95
CA TYR A 377 4.67 11.78 4.69
C TYR A 377 4.03 12.30 5.97
N MET A 378 4.43 13.46 6.41
CA MET A 378 3.88 14.12 7.59
C MET A 378 3.94 15.63 7.42
N ASP A 379 3.10 16.34 8.15
CA ASP A 379 3.18 17.78 8.26
C ASP A 379 4.29 18.15 9.26
N LEU A 380 5.46 18.48 8.73
CA LEU A 380 6.63 18.89 9.53
C LEU A 380 6.63 20.39 9.84
N VAL A 381 5.64 21.14 9.36
CA VAL A 381 5.63 22.60 9.46
C VAL A 381 4.54 23.10 10.37
N SER A 382 3.41 22.37 10.50
CA SER A 382 2.32 22.82 11.34
C SER A 382 2.74 22.96 12.81
N LYS A 383 2.37 24.06 13.41
CA LYS A 383 2.70 24.45 14.79
C LYS A 383 1.99 23.60 15.86
N THR A 384 1.20 22.62 15.48
CA THR A 384 0.55 21.72 16.43
C THR A 384 1.57 20.72 16.97
N ASN A 385 2.17 21.08 18.09
CA ASN A 385 3.20 20.36 18.86
C ASN A 385 2.82 18.92 19.29
N LEU A 386 1.82 18.32 18.68
CA LEU A 386 1.37 16.94 18.97
C LEU A 386 2.37 15.89 18.53
N LEU A 387 3.32 16.24 17.66
CA LEU A 387 4.31 15.35 17.05
C LEU A 387 5.77 15.74 17.35
N GLY A 388 6.02 16.58 18.33
CA GLY A 388 7.37 17.07 18.64
C GLY A 388 8.39 15.96 18.83
N GLU A 389 8.04 14.89 19.55
CA GLU A 389 8.92 13.74 19.75
C GLU A 389 9.16 12.94 18.45
N GLN A 390 8.18 12.81 17.58
CA GLN A 390 8.33 12.16 16.30
C GLN A 390 9.26 12.93 15.35
N THR A 391 9.22 14.24 15.39
CA THR A 391 10.11 15.08 14.59
C THR A 391 11.56 14.89 14.99
N TYR A 392 11.85 14.78 16.29
CA TYR A 392 13.20 14.50 16.78
C TYR A 392 13.69 13.12 16.33
N SER A 393 12.85 12.10 16.35
CA SER A 393 13.22 10.75 15.91
C SER A 393 13.64 10.72 14.44
N VAL A 394 12.98 11.51 13.58
CA VAL A 394 13.34 11.66 12.17
C VAL A 394 14.73 12.27 12.00
N TYR A 395 15.05 13.32 12.75
CA TYR A 395 16.37 13.95 12.70
C TYR A 395 17.47 12.98 13.15
N TYR A 396 17.29 12.31 14.27
CA TYR A 396 18.28 11.34 14.78
C TYR A 396 18.48 10.17 13.82
N LYS A 397 17.43 9.66 13.23
CA LYS A 397 17.48 8.59 12.25
C LYS A 397 18.29 9.00 11.02
N THR A 398 18.03 10.19 10.47
CA THR A 398 18.76 10.70 9.30
C THR A 398 20.24 10.96 9.64
N ILE A 399 20.53 11.53 10.81
CA ILE A 399 21.92 11.75 11.27
C ILE A 399 22.66 10.43 11.44
N MET A 400 22.01 9.40 12.01
CA MET A 400 22.58 8.05 12.14
C MET A 400 22.93 7.47 10.75
N TYR A 401 22.08 7.64 9.76
CA TYR A 401 22.38 7.25 8.39
C TYR A 401 23.56 8.02 7.82
N MET A 402 23.58 9.35 7.99
CA MET A 402 24.71 10.18 7.57
C MET A 402 26.03 9.67 8.18
N TYR A 403 26.05 9.37 9.48
CA TYR A 403 27.21 8.83 10.16
C TYR A 403 27.66 7.50 9.54
N ARG A 404 26.74 6.54 9.40
CA ARG A 404 27.07 5.18 8.89
C ARG A 404 27.55 5.19 7.44
N PHE A 405 27.03 6.07 6.61
CA PHE A 405 27.42 6.21 5.20
C PHE A 405 28.52 7.27 4.98
N ASN A 406 29.06 7.82 6.04
CA ASN A 406 30.03 8.93 5.98
C ASN A 406 29.56 10.10 5.09
N ALA A 407 28.24 10.35 5.09
CA ALA A 407 27.63 11.41 4.33
C ALA A 407 27.69 12.74 5.09
N LYS A 408 28.08 13.81 4.39
CA LYS A 408 28.10 15.16 4.96
C LYS A 408 26.76 15.89 4.88
N LYS A 409 25.83 15.35 4.08
CA LYS A 409 24.51 15.97 3.85
C LYS A 409 23.39 14.96 4.07
N GLY A 410 22.41 15.36 4.85
CA GLY A 410 21.16 14.63 5.05
C GLY A 410 19.99 15.42 4.51
N PHE A 411 19.02 14.75 3.93
CA PHE A 411 17.81 15.35 3.39
C PHE A 411 16.59 14.69 3.99
N ILE A 412 15.59 15.51 4.35
CA ILE A 412 14.26 15.08 4.73
C ILE A 412 13.28 15.69 3.72
N PHE A 413 12.60 14.85 2.96
CA PHE A 413 11.66 15.26 1.93
C PHE A 413 10.23 15.09 2.42
N TYR A 414 9.45 16.16 2.42
CA TYR A 414 8.08 16.14 2.92
C TYR A 414 7.11 16.89 1.98
N PRO A 415 5.81 16.55 1.97
CA PRO A 415 4.82 17.32 1.24
C PRO A 415 4.48 18.58 2.03
N LYS A 416 4.53 19.74 1.36
CA LYS A 416 4.17 21.03 1.92
C LYS A 416 2.83 21.48 1.33
N GLU A 417 1.84 21.73 2.20
CA GLU A 417 0.53 22.19 1.76
C GLU A 417 0.58 23.65 1.30
N ALA A 418 -0.30 24.03 0.36
CA ALA A 418 -0.37 25.39 -0.16
C ALA A 418 -0.74 26.45 0.91
N SER A 419 -1.40 26.01 1.97
CA SER A 419 -1.76 26.84 3.13
C SER A 419 -0.57 27.14 4.04
N ASP A 420 0.54 26.43 3.87
CA ASP A 420 1.70 26.52 4.73
C ASP A 420 2.63 27.66 4.28
N THR A 421 2.74 28.70 5.08
CA THR A 421 3.53 29.92 4.79
C THR A 421 5.01 29.81 5.17
N GLY A 422 5.45 28.68 5.75
CA GLY A 422 6.84 28.49 6.14
C GLY A 422 7.81 28.36 4.96
N ASP A 423 9.12 28.51 5.23
CA ASP A 423 10.16 28.31 4.23
C ASP A 423 10.14 26.91 3.62
N THR A 424 10.36 26.82 2.31
CA THR A 424 10.43 25.53 1.61
C THR A 424 11.69 24.75 1.98
N ILE A 425 12.77 25.44 2.35
CA ILE A 425 14.04 24.85 2.75
C ILE A 425 14.38 25.30 4.16
N LYS A 426 14.60 24.34 5.07
CA LYS A 426 15.19 24.58 6.39
C LYS A 426 16.53 23.88 6.46
N THR A 427 17.56 24.59 6.89
CA THR A 427 18.93 24.06 6.99
C THR A 427 19.36 24.04 8.47
N PHE A 428 19.83 22.86 8.92
CA PHE A 428 20.38 22.67 10.25
C PHE A 428 21.84 22.26 10.14
N LYS A 429 22.75 23.01 10.73
CA LYS A 429 24.17 22.67 10.79
C LYS A 429 24.40 21.71 11.96
N ILE A 430 25.07 20.61 11.66
CA ILE A 430 25.45 19.61 12.68
C ILE A 430 26.75 20.10 13.31
N GLY A 431 26.74 20.30 14.64
CA GLY A 431 27.92 20.75 15.40
C GLY A 431 28.93 19.64 15.64
N GLY A 432 30.09 20.02 16.19
CA GLY A 432 31.19 19.11 16.54
C GLY A 432 32.23 18.95 15.43
N GLU A 433 33.13 17.97 15.56
CA GLU A 433 34.22 17.72 14.61
C GLU A 433 33.72 17.22 13.25
N ASN A 434 32.67 16.40 13.24
CA ASN A 434 32.03 15.89 12.03
C ASN A 434 31.00 16.87 11.51
N LYS A 435 31.45 17.99 11.01
CA LYS A 435 30.59 19.02 10.37
C LYS A 435 29.77 18.43 9.25
N GLY A 436 28.47 18.73 9.23
CA GLY A 436 27.53 18.32 8.20
C GLY A 436 26.30 19.20 8.24
N ALA A 437 25.42 19.05 7.25
CA ALA A 437 24.16 19.77 7.18
C ALA A 437 22.98 18.83 6.96
N LEU A 438 21.88 19.09 7.67
CA LEU A 438 20.58 18.45 7.48
C LEU A 438 19.64 19.45 6.81
N TYR A 439 19.10 19.09 5.68
CA TYR A 439 18.18 19.89 4.90
C TYR A 439 16.78 19.29 4.99
N MET A 440 15.80 20.08 5.37
CA MET A 440 14.40 19.74 5.22
C MET A 440 13.87 20.49 4.02
N ILE A 441 13.41 19.77 3.02
CA ILE A 441 12.92 20.34 1.76
C ILE A 441 11.50 19.88 1.52
N GLY A 442 10.58 20.84 1.47
CA GLY A 442 9.17 20.62 1.18
C GLY A 442 8.86 20.71 -0.30
N LEU A 443 8.17 19.73 -0.87
CA LEU A 443 7.54 19.86 -2.19
C LEU A 443 6.22 20.59 -2.01
N ASN A 444 6.06 21.77 -2.59
CA ASN A 444 4.80 22.51 -2.54
C ASN A 444 3.73 21.77 -3.35
N ILE A 445 2.60 21.46 -2.70
CA ILE A 445 1.46 20.84 -3.36
C ILE A 445 0.47 21.95 -3.71
N PRO A 446 0.17 22.16 -5.01
CA PRO A 446 -0.80 23.17 -5.42
C PRO A 446 -2.16 22.95 -4.78
N GLN A 447 -2.89 24.02 -4.49
CA GLN A 447 -4.20 23.94 -3.88
C GLN A 447 -5.13 23.04 -4.70
N ASN A 448 -5.76 22.10 -4.04
CA ASN A 448 -6.46 21.00 -4.64
C ASN A 448 -7.93 21.03 -4.24
N ASN A 449 -8.76 21.55 -5.13
CA ASN A 449 -10.20 21.37 -5.01
C ASN A 449 -10.54 19.93 -5.43
N GLU A 450 -11.52 19.30 -4.80
CA GLU A 450 -11.92 17.90 -5.07
C GLU A 450 -12.46 17.68 -6.49
N ASP A 451 -12.79 18.76 -7.20
CA ASP A 451 -13.23 18.71 -8.59
C ASP A 451 -12.08 18.31 -9.53
N THR A 452 -12.22 17.16 -10.19
CA THR A 452 -11.24 16.62 -11.14
C THR A 452 -11.31 17.25 -12.52
N THR A 453 -12.26 18.15 -12.79
CA THR A 453 -12.48 18.75 -14.12
C THR A 453 -11.29 19.57 -14.62
N ASP A 454 -10.44 20.07 -13.71
CA ASP A 454 -9.25 20.87 -14.02
C ASP A 454 -7.93 20.13 -13.69
N TYR A 455 -7.88 18.85 -13.95
CA TYR A 455 -6.70 18.03 -13.64
C TYR A 455 -5.48 18.41 -14.49
N ALA A 456 -5.66 18.79 -15.75
CA ALA A 456 -4.56 19.19 -16.63
C ALA A 456 -3.82 20.44 -16.11
N ASN A 457 -4.57 21.43 -15.60
CA ASN A 457 -3.98 22.61 -14.98
C ASN A 457 -3.24 22.26 -13.69
N PHE A 458 -3.83 21.39 -12.88
CA PHE A 458 -3.14 20.87 -11.68
C PHE A 458 -1.83 20.17 -12.04
N GLN A 459 -1.82 19.30 -13.08
CA GLN A 459 -0.62 18.61 -13.54
C GLN A 459 0.49 19.60 -13.98
N ASN A 460 0.14 20.65 -14.68
CA ASN A 460 1.11 21.67 -15.09
C ASN A 460 1.72 22.37 -13.88
N LYS A 461 0.90 22.76 -12.89
CA LYS A 461 1.37 23.41 -11.67
C LYS A 461 2.28 22.50 -10.85
N ILE A 462 1.89 21.26 -10.60
CA ILE A 462 2.71 20.35 -9.80
C ILE A 462 4.04 20.02 -10.49
N LYS A 463 4.09 19.92 -11.81
CA LYS A 463 5.34 19.73 -12.55
C LYS A 463 6.30 20.91 -12.39
N MET A 464 5.80 22.13 -12.38
CA MET A 464 6.63 23.32 -12.08
C MET A 464 7.20 23.25 -10.64
N GLU A 465 6.38 22.83 -9.66
CA GLU A 465 6.83 22.66 -8.28
C GLU A 465 7.86 21.53 -8.15
N GLU A 466 7.70 20.43 -8.88
CA GLU A 466 8.70 19.35 -8.95
C GLU A 466 10.03 19.82 -9.52
N GLU A 467 10.03 20.64 -10.57
CA GLU A 467 11.26 21.20 -11.17
C GLU A 467 11.96 22.15 -10.19
N LEU A 468 11.19 23.00 -9.50
CA LEU A 468 11.71 23.87 -8.46
C LEU A 468 12.32 23.05 -7.32
N PHE A 469 11.60 22.03 -6.85
CA PHE A 469 12.06 21.13 -5.79
C PHE A 469 13.36 20.43 -6.19
N ARG A 470 13.46 19.86 -7.41
CA ARG A 470 14.70 19.25 -7.92
C ARG A 470 15.85 20.26 -7.95
N SER A 471 15.60 21.49 -8.39
CA SER A 471 16.63 22.53 -8.45
C SER A 471 17.14 22.90 -7.05
N GLN A 472 16.27 23.00 -6.07
CA GLN A 472 16.59 23.26 -4.66
C GLN A 472 17.42 22.12 -4.05
N VAL A 473 17.02 20.87 -4.27
CA VAL A 473 17.78 19.69 -3.84
C VAL A 473 19.17 19.69 -4.46
N LYS A 474 19.28 19.94 -5.76
CA LYS A 474 20.56 20.00 -6.47
C LYS A 474 21.45 21.13 -5.97
N GLN A 475 20.89 22.30 -5.69
CA GLN A 475 21.61 23.41 -5.10
C GLN A 475 22.19 23.03 -3.73
N CYS A 476 21.40 22.40 -2.86
CA CYS A 476 21.88 21.93 -1.56
C CYS A 476 22.94 20.83 -1.70
N LEU A 477 22.82 19.93 -2.70
CA LEU A 477 23.83 18.91 -2.99
C LEU A 477 25.17 19.51 -3.42
N LEU A 478 25.15 20.59 -4.19
CA LEU A 478 26.34 21.25 -4.72
C LEU A 478 26.97 22.27 -3.76
N ASN A 479 26.23 22.75 -2.77
CA ASN A 479 26.65 23.82 -1.88
C ASN A 479 27.87 23.38 -1.02
N VAL A 480 29.05 23.93 -1.32
CA VAL A 480 30.31 23.63 -0.62
C VAL A 480 30.46 24.44 0.68
N ARG A 481 29.66 25.52 0.85
CA ARG A 481 29.79 26.46 1.99
C ARG A 481 29.22 25.94 3.32
N ASP A 482 28.51 24.83 3.31
CA ASP A 482 27.89 24.23 4.50
C ASP A 482 28.73 23.07 5.12
N MET A 483 29.96 22.88 4.61
CA MET A 483 30.92 21.89 5.14
C MET A 483 31.87 22.50 6.16
#